data_e4fcdb3e4fd7eba9cecbeb6b00b8a6bd
#
_entry.id   e4fcdb3e4fd7eba9cecbeb6b00b8a6bd
#
_cell.length_a   1.000
_cell.length_b   1.000
_cell.length_c   1.000
_cell.angle_alpha   90.00
_cell.angle_beta   90.00
_cell.angle_gamma   90.00
#
_symmetry.space_group_name_H-M   'P 1'
#
loop_
_entity.id
_entity.type
_entity.pdbx_description
1 polymer ?
#
loop_
_entity_poly.entity_id
_entity_poly.type
_entity_poly.pdbx_seq_one_letter_code
_entity_poly.pdbx_strand_id
1 'polypeptide(L)'
;FMQSEILEDKLIEILDSHFGQAVNDFVVKESSDIPALQLVIEMSLYNYFVVRAFVEKRTISLSILQSGFQFKLFSISMIDESIDSIPAKLEEEVRLRIPDKYLIAKGWA
;
A
#
# COMPACT_ATOMS: atom_id res chain seq x y z
N PHE A 1 -13.23 -6.80 -19.75
CA PHE A 1 -11.85 -6.61 -19.30
C PHE A 1 -11.79 -5.47 -18.29
N MET A 2 -11.43 -5.79 -17.06
CA MET A 2 -11.42 -4.84 -15.93
C MET A 2 -10.00 -4.61 -15.48
N GLN A 3 -9.41 -3.46 -15.87
CA GLN A 3 -8.05 -3.13 -15.47
C GLN A 3 -7.91 -2.96 -13.96
N SER A 4 -8.95 -2.42 -13.31
CA SER A 4 -8.94 -2.24 -11.87
C SER A 4 -8.83 -3.57 -11.12
N GLU A 5 -9.54 -4.61 -11.57
CA GLU A 5 -9.46 -5.92 -10.93
C GLU A 5 -8.08 -6.57 -11.11
N ILE A 6 -7.49 -6.44 -12.28
CA ILE A 6 -6.17 -6.99 -12.55
C ILE A 6 -5.13 -6.28 -11.69
N LEU A 7 -5.19 -4.97 -11.62
CA LEU A 7 -4.26 -4.18 -10.82
C LEU A 7 -4.45 -4.44 -9.33
N GLU A 8 -5.70 -4.56 -8.89
CA GLU A 8 -6.05 -4.90 -7.51
C GLU A 8 -5.39 -6.22 -7.09
N ASP A 9 -5.58 -7.27 -7.91
CA ASP A 9 -5.02 -8.59 -7.62
C ASP A 9 -3.49 -8.53 -7.60
N LYS A 10 -2.90 -7.81 -8.54
CA LYS A 10 -1.44 -7.69 -8.64
C LYS A 10 -0.86 -6.95 -7.43
N LEU A 11 -1.46 -5.83 -7.03
CA LEU A 11 -0.99 -5.06 -5.88
C LEU A 11 -1.09 -5.87 -4.59
N ILE A 12 -2.21 -6.53 -4.38
CA ILE A 12 -2.39 -7.37 -3.19
C ILE A 12 -1.36 -8.49 -3.18
N GLU A 13 -1.16 -9.14 -4.33
CA GLU A 13 -0.20 -10.23 -4.45
C GLU A 13 1.23 -9.79 -4.11
N ILE A 14 1.71 -8.70 -4.69
CA ILE A 14 3.08 -8.25 -4.44
C ILE A 14 3.28 -7.76 -3.02
N LEU A 15 2.28 -7.13 -2.42
CA LEU A 15 2.36 -6.66 -1.04
C LEU A 15 2.30 -7.83 -0.07
N ASP A 16 1.41 -8.78 -0.30
CA ASP A 16 1.30 -9.96 0.54
C ASP A 16 2.56 -10.81 0.49
N SER A 17 3.13 -10.98 -0.71
CA SER A 17 4.38 -11.74 -0.88
C SER A 17 5.56 -11.08 -0.18
N HIS A 18 5.64 -9.76 -0.24
CA HIS A 18 6.77 -9.04 0.34
C HIS A 18 6.70 -8.95 1.87
N PHE A 19 5.53 -8.60 2.40
CA PHE A 19 5.36 -8.36 3.83
C PHE A 19 5.00 -9.62 4.62
N GLY A 20 4.40 -10.61 3.97
CA GLY A 20 4.02 -11.84 4.65
C GLY A 20 3.10 -11.56 5.83
N GLN A 21 3.51 -12.00 7.02
CA GLN A 21 2.70 -11.85 8.24
C GLN A 21 2.61 -10.40 8.73
N ALA A 22 3.44 -9.51 8.21
CA ALA A 22 3.43 -8.11 8.61
C ALA A 22 2.29 -7.32 7.97
N VAL A 23 1.66 -7.85 6.93
CA VAL A 23 0.51 -7.20 6.29
C VAL A 23 -0.74 -8.04 6.49
N ASN A 24 -1.86 -7.38 6.78
CA ASN A 24 -3.15 -8.07 6.89
C ASN A 24 -4.29 -7.09 6.66
N ASP A 25 -5.50 -7.65 6.66
CA ASP A 25 -6.74 -6.86 6.54
C ASP A 25 -6.82 -6.02 5.26
N PHE A 26 -6.47 -6.63 4.12
CA PHE A 26 -6.68 -5.98 2.83
C PHE A 26 -8.16 -5.72 2.61
N VAL A 27 -8.49 -4.48 2.33
CA VAL A 27 -9.86 -4.07 2.02
C VAL A 27 -9.84 -3.21 0.76
N VAL A 28 -10.60 -3.61 -0.25
CA VAL A 28 -10.78 -2.81 -1.45
C VAL A 28 -11.93 -1.85 -1.20
N LYS A 29 -11.63 -0.56 -1.05
CA LYS A 29 -12.62 0.47 -0.78
C LYS A 29 -13.29 0.97 -2.03
N GLU A 30 -12.57 0.98 -3.14
CA GLU A 30 -13.07 1.45 -4.41
C GLU A 30 -12.32 0.76 -5.54
N SER A 31 -13.04 0.36 -6.59
CA SER A 31 -12.45 -0.24 -7.76
C SER A 31 -13.34 0.08 -8.96
N SER A 32 -12.83 0.88 -9.89
CA SER A 32 -13.60 1.35 -11.03
C SER A 32 -12.70 1.61 -12.23
N ASP A 33 -13.23 1.35 -13.42
CA ASP A 33 -12.55 1.66 -14.68
C ASP A 33 -13.18 2.86 -15.39
N ILE A 34 -14.38 3.25 -14.99
CA ILE A 34 -15.17 4.28 -15.68
C ILE A 34 -15.51 5.39 -14.70
N PRO A 35 -15.29 6.67 -15.04
CA PRO A 35 -14.77 7.19 -16.33
C PRO A 35 -13.27 7.03 -16.51
N ALA A 36 -12.54 6.69 -15.45
CA ALA A 36 -11.11 6.45 -15.50
C ALA A 36 -10.76 5.44 -14.40
N LEU A 37 -9.60 4.82 -14.53
CA LEU A 37 -9.12 3.85 -13.53
C LEU A 37 -8.98 4.53 -12.17
N GLN A 38 -9.70 4.01 -11.18
CA GLN A 38 -9.58 4.41 -9.77
C GLN A 38 -9.61 3.16 -8.91
N LEU A 39 -8.71 3.09 -7.96
CA LEU A 39 -8.60 1.96 -7.07
C LEU A 39 -8.12 2.44 -5.70
N VAL A 40 -8.81 2.01 -4.66
CA VAL A 40 -8.41 2.33 -3.28
C VAL A 40 -8.37 1.03 -2.50
N ILE A 41 -7.18 0.69 -2.02
CA ILE A 41 -6.96 -0.49 -1.19
C ILE A 41 -6.37 -0.03 0.14
N GLU A 42 -6.91 -0.55 1.24
CA GLU A 42 -6.37 -0.29 2.57
C GLU A 42 -5.86 -1.59 3.17
N MET A 43 -4.84 -1.49 3.98
CA MET A 43 -4.24 -2.64 4.65
C MET A 43 -3.61 -2.22 5.95
N SER A 44 -3.40 -3.18 6.86
CA SER A 44 -2.67 -2.95 8.08
C SER A 44 -1.23 -3.44 7.92
N LEU A 45 -0.25 -2.60 8.25
CA LEU A 45 1.16 -2.97 8.22
C LEU A 45 1.74 -2.97 9.63
N TYR A 46 2.39 -4.08 9.98
CA TYR A 46 3.05 -4.28 11.27
C TYR A 46 2.10 -4.16 12.46
N ASN A 47 0.79 -4.27 12.23
CA ASN A 47 -0.24 -3.97 13.25
C ASN A 47 -0.03 -2.61 13.90
N TYR A 48 0.60 -1.70 13.18
CA TYR A 48 0.95 -0.37 13.67
C TYR A 48 0.25 0.73 12.88
N PHE A 49 0.30 0.66 11.56
CA PHE A 49 -0.32 1.66 10.69
C PHE A 49 -1.34 1.04 9.75
N VAL A 50 -2.37 1.81 9.43
CA VAL A 50 -3.23 1.53 8.29
C VAL A 50 -2.68 2.31 7.11
N VAL A 51 -2.44 1.62 6.01
CA VAL A 51 -1.87 2.21 4.80
C VAL A 51 -2.91 2.15 3.69
N ARG A 52 -3.02 3.25 2.96
CA ARG A 52 -3.92 3.34 1.80
C ARG A 52 -3.10 3.43 0.53
N ALA A 53 -3.39 2.54 -0.42
CA ALA A 53 -2.89 2.62 -1.79
C ALA A 53 -3.99 3.22 -2.63
N PHE A 54 -3.74 4.40 -3.18
CA PHE A 54 -4.69 5.10 -4.04
C PHE A 54 -4.16 5.15 -5.46
N VAL A 55 -4.90 4.54 -6.38
CA VAL A 55 -4.56 4.56 -7.80
C VAL A 55 -5.53 5.47 -8.51
N GLU A 56 -5.00 6.47 -9.18
CA GLU A 56 -5.80 7.35 -10.03
C GLU A 56 -5.08 7.50 -11.35
N LYS A 57 -5.76 7.06 -12.42
CA LYS A 57 -5.18 7.03 -13.76
C LYS A 57 -3.90 6.18 -13.75
N ARG A 58 -2.73 6.80 -13.85
CA ARG A 58 -1.45 6.09 -13.93
C ARG A 58 -0.52 6.39 -12.76
N THR A 59 -1.06 6.98 -11.71
CA THR A 59 -0.30 7.31 -10.51
C THR A 59 -0.79 6.47 -9.35
N ILE A 60 0.14 5.90 -8.59
CA ILE A 60 -0.15 5.19 -7.35
C ILE A 60 0.45 5.97 -6.20
N SER A 61 -0.38 6.32 -5.22
CA SER A 61 0.06 7.03 -4.02
C SER A 61 -0.12 6.13 -2.81
N LEU A 62 0.89 6.06 -1.96
CA LEU A 62 0.85 5.30 -0.72
C LEU A 62 0.82 6.29 0.45
N SER A 63 -0.13 6.12 1.34
CA SER A 63 -0.35 7.04 2.46
C SER A 63 -0.64 6.27 3.74
N ILE A 64 -0.29 6.87 4.87
CA ILE A 64 -0.66 6.36 6.18
C ILE A 64 -1.92 7.09 6.64
N LEU A 65 -2.88 6.31 7.16
CA LEU A 65 -4.10 6.85 7.76
C LEU A 65 -3.94 6.82 9.27
N GLN A 66 -4.07 7.97 9.92
CA GLN A 66 -3.94 8.03 11.37
C GLN A 66 -4.80 9.15 11.93
N SER A 67 -5.69 8.80 12.87
CA SER A 67 -6.51 9.77 13.62
C SER A 67 -7.27 10.76 12.74
N GLY A 68 -7.82 10.27 11.62
CA GLY A 68 -8.56 11.11 10.68
C GLY A 68 -7.69 11.88 9.70
N PHE A 69 -6.38 11.75 9.80
CA PHE A 69 -5.44 12.39 8.87
C PHE A 69 -4.85 11.36 7.91
N GLN A 70 -4.45 11.85 6.75
CA GLN A 70 -3.80 11.03 5.74
C GLN A 70 -2.44 11.67 5.42
N PHE A 71 -1.37 10.88 5.60
CA PHE A 71 -0.01 11.33 5.31
C PHE A 71 0.51 10.58 4.10
N LYS A 72 0.78 11.30 3.03
CA LYS A 72 1.33 10.71 1.82
C LYS A 72 2.80 10.36 2.05
N LEU A 73 3.15 9.10 1.83
CA LEU A 73 4.52 8.63 1.96
C LEU A 73 5.30 8.85 0.68
N PHE A 74 4.72 8.41 -0.44
CA PHE A 74 5.31 8.58 -1.76
C PHE A 74 4.26 8.29 -2.82
N SER A 75 4.59 8.61 -4.06
CA SER A 75 3.79 8.19 -5.20
C SER A 75 4.72 7.78 -6.33
N ILE A 76 4.23 6.93 -7.20
CA ILE A 76 4.95 6.52 -8.40
C ILE A 76 4.07 6.72 -9.61
N SER A 77 4.72 6.94 -10.76
CA SER A 77 4.06 6.92 -12.05
C SER A 77 4.26 5.54 -12.66
N MET A 78 3.19 4.86 -13.00
CA MET A 78 3.25 3.53 -13.62
C MET A 78 3.87 3.59 -15.02
N ILE A 79 4.04 4.79 -15.57
CA ILE A 79 4.72 4.97 -16.86
C ILE A 79 6.23 4.85 -16.66
N ASP A 80 6.75 5.44 -15.57
CA ASP A 80 8.18 5.57 -15.33
C ASP A 80 8.76 4.46 -14.47
N GLU A 81 7.92 3.85 -13.61
CA GLU A 81 8.37 2.87 -12.64
C GLU A 81 7.46 1.65 -12.64
N SER A 82 8.04 0.50 -12.30
CA SER A 82 7.27 -0.72 -12.11
C SER A 82 6.56 -0.71 -10.76
N ILE A 83 5.35 -1.24 -10.69
CA ILE A 83 4.65 -1.40 -9.42
C ILE A 83 5.39 -2.37 -8.48
N ASP A 84 6.26 -3.21 -9.03
CA ASP A 84 7.05 -4.13 -8.22
C ASP A 84 8.02 -3.41 -7.30
N SER A 85 8.28 -2.12 -7.52
CA SER A 85 9.13 -1.30 -6.65
C SER A 85 8.40 -0.83 -5.39
N ILE A 86 7.08 -0.91 -5.37
CA ILE A 86 6.27 -0.37 -4.26
C ILE A 86 6.56 -1.05 -2.92
N PRO A 87 6.60 -2.38 -2.81
CA PRO A 87 6.76 -3.01 -1.50
C PRO A 87 8.03 -2.60 -0.78
N ALA A 88 9.17 -2.57 -1.47
CA ALA A 88 10.44 -2.18 -0.85
C ALA A 88 10.43 -0.72 -0.39
N LYS A 89 9.91 0.18 -1.21
CA LYS A 89 9.79 1.61 -0.84
C LYS A 89 8.84 1.79 0.34
N LEU A 90 7.72 1.07 0.33
CA LEU A 90 6.73 1.15 1.39
C LEU A 90 7.31 0.65 2.71
N GLU A 91 8.02 -0.46 2.68
CA GLU A 91 8.69 -1.00 3.86
C GLU A 91 9.64 0.03 4.46
N GLU A 92 10.50 0.61 3.64
CA GLU A 92 11.46 1.61 4.09
C GLU A 92 10.77 2.80 4.75
N GLU A 93 9.74 3.36 4.10
CA GLU A 93 9.04 4.54 4.60
C GLU A 93 8.24 4.27 5.87
N VAL A 94 7.59 3.12 5.93
CA VAL A 94 6.79 2.77 7.12
C VAL A 94 7.69 2.47 8.31
N ARG A 95 8.76 1.70 8.11
CA ARG A 95 9.66 1.33 9.21
C ARG A 95 10.37 2.53 9.82
N LEU A 96 10.64 3.58 9.05
CA LEU A 96 11.21 4.81 9.58
C LEU A 96 10.30 5.48 10.62
N ARG A 97 9.01 5.20 10.58
CA ARG A 97 8.00 5.84 11.43
C ARG A 97 7.53 4.96 12.58
N ILE A 98 8.06 3.74 12.67
CA ILE A 98 7.73 2.81 13.75
C ILE A 98 8.90 2.77 14.71
N PRO A 99 8.66 2.93 16.03
CA PRO A 99 9.75 2.83 17.00
C PRO A 99 10.46 1.47 16.93
N ASP A 100 11.79 1.50 17.01
CA ASP A 100 12.59 0.27 16.98
C ASP A 100 12.20 -0.70 18.08
N LYS A 101 11.87 -0.19 19.26
CA LYS A 101 11.42 -1.02 20.38
C LYS A 101 10.21 -1.86 20.02
N TYR A 102 9.26 -1.26 19.28
CA TYR A 102 8.07 -1.98 18.85
C TYR A 102 8.43 -3.07 17.86
N LEU A 103 9.25 -2.76 16.86
CA LEU A 103 9.65 -3.73 15.85
C LEU A 103 10.37 -4.91 16.48
N ILE A 104 11.29 -4.64 17.40
CA ILE A 104 12.04 -5.68 18.11
C ILE A 104 11.10 -6.55 18.95
N ALA A 105 10.19 -5.91 19.70
CA ALA A 105 9.25 -6.63 20.56
C ALA A 105 8.33 -7.56 19.77
N LYS A 106 8.01 -7.21 18.53
CA LYS A 106 7.13 -8.00 17.67
C LYS A 106 7.89 -8.99 16.80
N GLY A 107 9.21 -8.98 16.83
CA GLY A 107 10.04 -9.89 16.04
C GLY A 107 10.18 -9.49 14.58
N TRP A 108 9.96 -8.21 14.25
CA TRP A 108 10.07 -7.70 12.88
C TRP A 108 11.37 -6.94 12.62
N ALA A 109 12.21 -6.80 13.60
CA ALA A 109 13.52 -6.16 13.44
C ALA A 109 14.65 -7.15 13.73
#